data_5913844f038ecd306c528f31fdf4c015
#
_entry.id   5913844f038ecd306c528f31fdf4c015
#
_cell.length_a   1.000
_cell.length_b   1.000
_cell.length_c   1.000
_cell.angle_alpha   90.00
_cell.angle_beta   90.00
_cell.angle_gamma   90.00
#
_symmetry.space_group_name_H-M   'P 1'
#
loop_
_entity.id
_entity.type
_entity.pdbx_description
1 polymer ?
#
loop_
_entity_poly.entity_id
_entity_poly.type
_entity_poly.pdbx_seq_one_letter_code
_entity_poly.pdbx_strand_id
1 'polypeptide(L)'
;MRLSRYAPLEHPLAHQFQRAIESLTAALVPDSSRQYRGAARHFLIYLSEDHPAVCSLNQLRRDPHILGWFAHLRSHTPPLAPAVYVCRLLFVRSILEELAWTAQLPDLAHLIRREDIPRIPQRLPRPLTAEQDRLIQQELLRRNDLPANVFLLLRHTGMRIGECADLSYDCLHKVGSDRWAIHVPLGKLKTERMVPVDSFVCELVQRLRFFRSFDPLPDGWLLARHSGKQTLMKRLRPYLSDVAAAVGISTRIVPHQLRHTYASEMVRAGVSLPALMTLLGHVKAEMTMKYVLVAGEDLQREFHLARSRPRHLAPQPKAPTISPRAGLEGVVDSLHFAQHAIEMFRRSLPDGPPRHRLDQLSNRLTKILSETRKLNPAV
;
A
#
# COMPACT_ATOMS: atom_id res chain seq x y z
N MET A 1 -5.89 -15.15 35.53
CA MET A 1 -7.03 -15.93 35.04
C MET A 1 -7.45 -15.38 33.65
N ARG A 2 -7.35 -16.12 32.56
CA ARG A 2 -7.79 -15.63 31.24
C ARG A 2 -9.30 -15.75 31.18
N LEU A 3 -10.02 -14.65 31.41
CA LEU A 3 -11.46 -14.59 31.20
C LEU A 3 -11.77 -15.03 29.76
N SER A 4 -12.69 -15.97 29.60
CA SER A 4 -13.17 -16.45 28.31
C SER A 4 -13.59 -15.25 27.43
N ARG A 5 -13.13 -15.18 26.19
CA ARG A 5 -13.51 -14.13 25.22
C ARG A 5 -15.03 -14.03 24.97
N TYR A 6 -15.80 -14.97 25.48
CA TYR A 6 -17.24 -15.13 25.24
C TYR A 6 -18.09 -15.03 26.53
N ALA A 7 -17.48 -14.89 27.73
CA ALA A 7 -18.26 -14.68 28.93
C ALA A 7 -18.99 -13.32 28.87
N PRO A 8 -20.26 -13.23 29.32
CA PRO A 8 -20.95 -11.96 29.47
C PRO A 8 -20.11 -11.01 30.33
N LEU A 9 -20.07 -9.75 29.97
CA LEU A 9 -19.37 -8.75 30.77
C LEU A 9 -20.35 -8.20 31.81
N GLU A 10 -20.14 -8.52 33.08
CA GLU A 10 -20.94 -8.02 34.21
C GLU A 10 -20.43 -6.63 34.63
N HIS A 11 -20.65 -5.62 33.78
CA HIS A 11 -20.37 -4.23 34.12
C HIS A 11 -21.63 -3.39 33.91
N PRO A 12 -21.98 -2.45 34.80
CA PRO A 12 -23.21 -1.62 34.69
C PRO A 12 -23.31 -0.89 33.35
N LEU A 13 -22.19 -0.47 32.77
CA LEU A 13 -22.14 0.22 31.45
C LEU A 13 -22.21 -0.73 30.24
N ALA A 14 -22.13 -2.05 30.42
CA ALA A 14 -22.01 -3.01 29.32
C ALA A 14 -23.15 -2.90 28.31
N HIS A 15 -24.39 -2.74 28.79
CA HIS A 15 -25.56 -2.60 27.91
C HIS A 15 -25.52 -1.30 27.08
N GLN A 16 -25.11 -0.19 27.69
CA GLN A 16 -25.00 1.11 26.97
C GLN A 16 -23.93 1.07 25.91
N PHE A 17 -22.76 0.50 26.23
CA PHE A 17 -21.67 0.27 25.25
C PHE A 17 -22.11 -0.66 24.12
N GLN A 18 -22.87 -1.72 24.42
CA GLN A 18 -23.38 -2.64 23.41
C GLN A 18 -24.34 -1.92 22.44
N ARG A 19 -25.28 -1.11 22.93
CA ARG A 19 -26.19 -0.32 22.10
C ARG A 19 -25.44 0.69 21.20
N ALA A 20 -24.45 1.39 21.76
CA ALA A 20 -23.61 2.31 20.97
C ALA A 20 -22.83 1.57 19.87
N ILE A 21 -22.30 0.37 20.15
CA ILE A 21 -21.65 -0.46 19.14
C ILE A 21 -22.63 -0.92 18.06
N GLU A 22 -23.83 -1.30 18.40
CA GLU A 22 -24.87 -1.68 17.45
C GLU A 22 -25.23 -0.52 16.52
N SER A 23 -25.40 0.69 17.05
CA SER A 23 -25.61 1.91 16.28
C SER A 23 -24.45 2.18 15.31
N LEU A 24 -23.22 2.24 15.83
CA LEU A 24 -22.00 2.53 15.05
C LEU A 24 -21.73 1.48 13.96
N THR A 25 -22.16 0.25 14.19
CA THR A 25 -21.82 -0.87 13.28
C THR A 25 -22.99 -1.38 12.46
N ALA A 26 -24.15 -0.73 12.51
CA ALA A 26 -25.36 -1.12 11.79
C ALA A 26 -25.15 -1.27 10.28
N ALA A 27 -24.35 -0.39 9.67
CA ALA A 27 -24.00 -0.40 8.25
C ALA A 27 -22.63 -1.06 7.95
N LEU A 28 -21.93 -1.60 8.97
CA LEU A 28 -20.59 -2.14 8.81
C LEU A 28 -20.60 -3.67 8.66
N VAL A 29 -19.50 -4.19 8.12
CA VAL A 29 -19.29 -5.65 8.05
C VAL A 29 -19.10 -6.25 9.45
N PRO A 30 -19.54 -7.51 9.70
CA PRO A 30 -19.51 -8.15 11.03
C PRO A 30 -18.15 -8.16 11.74
N ASP A 31 -17.07 -8.16 10.95
CA ASP A 31 -15.70 -8.17 11.49
C ASP A 31 -15.33 -6.84 12.16
N SER A 32 -15.88 -5.71 11.68
CA SER A 32 -15.73 -4.41 12.31
C SER A 32 -16.42 -4.38 13.68
N SER A 33 -17.65 -4.88 13.77
CA SER A 33 -18.38 -4.98 15.04
C SER A 33 -17.61 -5.79 16.10
N ARG A 34 -16.93 -6.87 15.66
CA ARG A 34 -16.08 -7.67 16.59
C ARG A 34 -14.92 -6.87 17.17
N GLN A 35 -14.32 -5.98 16.38
CA GLN A 35 -13.21 -5.14 16.84
C GLN A 35 -13.69 -4.10 17.87
N TYR A 36 -14.83 -3.45 17.63
CA TYR A 36 -15.46 -2.54 18.59
C TYR A 36 -15.76 -3.24 19.90
N ARG A 37 -16.41 -4.42 19.85
CA ARG A 37 -16.71 -5.22 21.05
C ARG A 37 -15.45 -5.61 21.81
N GLY A 38 -14.38 -5.98 21.10
CA GLY A 38 -13.10 -6.32 21.73
C GLY A 38 -12.45 -5.14 22.47
N ALA A 39 -12.51 -3.94 21.90
CA ALA A 39 -11.99 -2.73 22.51
C ALA A 39 -12.83 -2.30 23.74
N ALA A 40 -14.17 -2.29 23.59
CA ALA A 40 -15.11 -1.99 24.65
C ALA A 40 -14.94 -2.94 25.83
N ARG A 41 -14.89 -4.26 25.57
CA ARG A 41 -14.67 -5.27 26.60
C ARG A 41 -13.40 -5.02 27.40
N HIS A 42 -12.31 -4.70 26.72
CA HIS A 42 -11.04 -4.43 27.39
C HIS A 42 -11.12 -3.20 28.30
N PHE A 43 -11.78 -2.14 27.84
CA PHE A 43 -11.98 -0.93 28.64
C PHE A 43 -12.89 -1.18 29.86
N LEU A 44 -13.99 -1.89 29.66
CA LEU A 44 -14.93 -2.20 30.74
C LEU A 44 -14.36 -3.17 31.78
N ILE A 45 -13.50 -4.13 31.37
CA ILE A 45 -12.75 -4.98 32.30
C ILE A 45 -11.83 -4.13 33.16
N TYR A 46 -11.07 -3.22 32.55
CA TYR A 46 -10.22 -2.29 33.29
C TYR A 46 -11.02 -1.47 34.30
N LEU A 47 -12.18 -0.93 33.91
CA LEU A 47 -13.05 -0.20 34.86
C LEU A 47 -13.56 -1.09 36.01
N SER A 48 -13.91 -2.36 35.73
CA SER A 48 -14.34 -3.30 36.77
C SER A 48 -13.23 -3.62 37.76
N GLU A 49 -11.98 -3.69 37.31
CA GLU A 49 -10.82 -4.07 38.14
C GLU A 49 -10.26 -2.88 38.91
N ASP A 50 -10.04 -1.74 38.27
CA ASP A 50 -9.35 -0.59 38.87
C ASP A 50 -10.30 0.51 39.37
N HIS A 51 -11.54 0.57 38.87
CA HIS A 51 -12.53 1.60 39.20
C HIS A 51 -13.94 1.04 39.36
N PRO A 52 -14.19 0.08 40.28
CA PRO A 52 -15.49 -0.60 40.44
C PRO A 52 -16.63 0.34 40.84
N ALA A 53 -16.34 1.52 41.40
CA ALA A 53 -17.30 2.55 41.73
C ALA A 53 -17.95 3.24 40.54
N VAL A 54 -17.39 3.08 39.33
CA VAL A 54 -17.92 3.69 38.10
C VAL A 54 -19.07 2.85 37.56
N CYS A 55 -20.28 3.20 37.95
CA CYS A 55 -21.50 2.48 37.56
C CYS A 55 -22.36 3.22 36.55
N SER A 56 -22.07 4.50 36.24
CA SER A 56 -22.80 5.33 35.27
C SER A 56 -21.88 6.14 34.36
N LEU A 57 -22.39 6.53 33.18
CA LEU A 57 -21.63 7.34 32.20
C LEU A 57 -21.22 8.70 32.79
N ASN A 58 -22.04 9.30 33.64
CA ASN A 58 -21.78 10.58 34.29
C ASN A 58 -20.57 10.56 35.22
N GLN A 59 -20.14 9.38 35.68
CA GLN A 59 -18.98 9.20 36.55
C GLN A 59 -17.68 9.07 35.77
N LEU A 60 -17.73 8.83 34.45
CA LEU A 60 -16.53 8.74 33.66
C LEU A 60 -15.81 10.10 33.63
N ARG A 61 -14.51 10.08 33.90
CA ARG A 61 -13.63 11.24 33.84
C ARG A 61 -12.39 10.92 33.01
N ARG A 62 -11.79 11.96 32.43
CA ARG A 62 -10.52 11.80 31.74
C ARG A 62 -9.44 11.28 32.70
N ASP A 63 -9.29 11.94 33.83
CA ASP A 63 -8.47 11.49 34.95
C ASP A 63 -9.40 11.09 36.11
N PRO A 64 -9.27 9.91 36.71
CA PRO A 64 -8.21 8.89 36.48
C PRO A 64 -8.56 7.83 35.41
N HIS A 65 -9.82 7.75 34.91
CA HIS A 65 -10.31 6.57 34.20
C HIS A 65 -9.66 6.36 32.84
N ILE A 66 -9.57 7.40 31.99
CA ILE A 66 -8.99 7.27 30.65
C ILE A 66 -7.46 7.27 30.70
N LEU A 67 -6.86 8.18 31.47
CA LEU A 67 -5.40 8.25 31.59
C LEU A 67 -4.84 7.00 32.27
N GLY A 68 -5.52 6.48 33.30
CA GLY A 68 -5.20 5.20 33.92
C GLY A 68 -5.31 4.04 32.94
N TRP A 69 -6.37 4.00 32.12
CA TRP A 69 -6.49 2.99 31.07
C TRP A 69 -5.36 3.05 30.04
N PHE A 70 -4.90 4.24 29.66
CA PHE A 70 -3.72 4.37 28.79
C PHE A 70 -2.47 3.78 29.43
N ALA A 71 -2.26 4.01 30.74
CA ALA A 71 -1.15 3.41 31.50
C ALA A 71 -1.30 1.88 31.55
N HIS A 72 -2.48 1.37 31.83
CA HIS A 72 -2.80 -0.07 31.82
C HIS A 72 -2.53 -0.71 30.47
N LEU A 73 -2.90 -0.06 29.34
CA LEU A 73 -2.58 -0.56 27.99
C LEU A 73 -1.08 -0.61 27.71
N ARG A 74 -0.30 0.33 28.24
CA ARG A 74 1.17 0.38 28.06
C ARG A 74 1.89 -0.66 28.90
N SER A 75 1.39 -0.96 30.10
CA SER A 75 1.96 -1.96 31.00
C SER A 75 1.66 -3.40 30.64
N HIS A 76 0.86 -3.63 29.57
CA HIS A 76 0.45 -4.97 29.15
C HIS A 76 1.67 -5.86 28.81
N THR A 77 1.71 -7.05 29.40
CA THR A 77 2.76 -8.05 29.16
C THR A 77 2.20 -9.29 28.46
N PRO A 78 2.67 -9.65 27.25
CA PRO A 78 3.66 -8.94 26.43
C PRO A 78 3.13 -7.60 25.88
N PRO A 79 4.01 -6.65 25.50
CA PRO A 79 3.61 -5.33 25.00
C PRO A 79 2.65 -5.43 23.80
N LEU A 80 1.65 -4.57 23.77
CA LEU A 80 0.72 -4.51 22.65
C LEU A 80 1.42 -3.99 21.39
N ALA A 81 1.13 -4.59 20.26
CA ALA A 81 1.56 -4.03 18.98
C ALA A 81 0.98 -2.61 18.80
N PRO A 82 1.76 -1.62 18.30
CA PRO A 82 1.32 -0.23 18.16
C PRO A 82 -0.03 -0.07 17.47
N ALA A 83 -0.28 -0.85 16.41
CA ALA A 83 -1.56 -0.83 15.71
C ALA A 83 -2.73 -1.30 16.59
N VAL A 84 -2.52 -2.29 17.46
CA VAL A 84 -3.55 -2.79 18.38
C VAL A 84 -3.86 -1.75 19.44
N TYR A 85 -2.82 -1.12 20.00
CA TYR A 85 -2.97 -0.02 20.95
C TYR A 85 -3.80 1.12 20.35
N VAL A 86 -3.41 1.64 19.20
CA VAL A 86 -4.14 2.73 18.50
C VAL A 86 -5.57 2.32 18.15
N CYS A 87 -5.78 1.12 17.63
CA CYS A 87 -7.13 0.65 17.32
C CYS A 87 -8.03 0.61 18.56
N ARG A 88 -7.53 0.18 19.73
CA ARG A 88 -8.31 0.20 20.97
C ARG A 88 -8.72 1.62 21.36
N LEU A 89 -7.79 2.58 21.28
CA LEU A 89 -8.10 3.98 21.57
C LEU A 89 -9.17 4.54 20.62
N LEU A 90 -9.00 4.30 19.31
CA LEU A 90 -9.94 4.80 18.29
C LEU A 90 -11.35 4.22 18.47
N PHE A 91 -11.46 2.91 18.73
CA PHE A 91 -12.77 2.27 18.89
C PHE A 91 -13.47 2.73 20.17
N VAL A 92 -12.78 2.82 21.31
CA VAL A 92 -13.36 3.32 22.56
C VAL A 92 -13.72 4.80 22.39
N ARG A 93 -12.89 5.61 21.75
CA ARG A 93 -13.22 6.99 21.44
C ARG A 93 -14.52 7.09 20.63
N SER A 94 -14.66 6.35 19.53
CA SER A 94 -15.90 6.38 18.74
C SER A 94 -17.12 5.92 19.53
N ILE A 95 -16.97 4.95 20.43
CA ILE A 95 -18.07 4.53 21.32
C ILE A 95 -18.44 5.66 22.30
N LEU A 96 -17.46 6.35 22.88
CA LEU A 96 -17.73 7.47 23.79
C LEU A 96 -18.35 8.67 23.05
N GLU A 97 -17.95 8.94 21.82
CA GLU A 97 -18.57 9.96 20.95
C GLU A 97 -20.04 9.62 20.65
N GLU A 98 -20.36 8.36 20.36
CA GLU A 98 -21.74 7.88 20.16
C GLU A 98 -22.56 7.96 21.45
N LEU A 99 -21.97 7.57 22.59
CA LEU A 99 -22.62 7.70 23.90
C LEU A 99 -22.84 9.15 24.30
N ALA A 100 -21.92 10.07 23.95
CA ALA A 100 -22.08 11.49 24.18
C ALA A 100 -23.34 12.03 23.47
N TRP A 101 -23.54 11.60 22.22
CA TRP A 101 -24.72 11.97 21.42
C TRP A 101 -26.00 11.33 21.96
N THR A 102 -26.02 10.02 22.17
CA THR A 102 -27.23 9.26 22.50
C THR A 102 -27.71 9.51 23.94
N ALA A 103 -26.79 9.73 24.87
CA ALA A 103 -27.10 10.00 26.27
C ALA A 103 -27.14 11.51 26.62
N GLN A 104 -26.92 12.38 25.64
CA GLN A 104 -26.84 13.84 25.82
C GLN A 104 -25.78 14.27 26.85
N LEU A 105 -24.63 13.61 26.83
CA LEU A 105 -23.48 13.84 27.71
C LEU A 105 -22.25 14.31 26.90
N PRO A 106 -22.20 15.59 26.47
CA PRO A 106 -21.18 16.06 25.51
C PRO A 106 -19.73 15.88 26.01
N ASP A 107 -19.51 15.88 27.32
CA ASP A 107 -18.19 15.72 27.92
C ASP A 107 -17.54 14.37 27.58
N LEU A 108 -18.33 13.34 27.33
CA LEU A 108 -17.82 12.01 26.96
C LEU A 108 -17.04 12.03 25.65
N ALA A 109 -17.41 12.87 24.69
CA ALA A 109 -16.73 12.99 23.40
C ALA A 109 -15.30 13.53 23.51
N HIS A 110 -14.99 14.22 24.63
CA HIS A 110 -13.70 14.87 24.85
C HIS A 110 -12.77 14.08 25.79
N LEU A 111 -13.21 12.92 26.30
CA LEU A 111 -12.41 12.10 27.21
C LEU A 111 -11.15 11.53 26.53
N ILE A 112 -11.23 11.13 25.26
CA ILE A 112 -10.08 10.71 24.44
C ILE A 112 -9.88 11.73 23.32
N ARG A 113 -8.82 12.50 23.41
CA ARG A 113 -8.49 13.56 22.44
C ARG A 113 -7.76 12.97 21.23
N ARG A 114 -7.75 13.71 20.14
CA ARG A 114 -7.00 13.31 18.93
C ARG A 114 -5.49 13.20 19.19
N GLU A 115 -4.99 14.07 20.05
CA GLU A 115 -3.58 14.15 20.43
C GLU A 115 -3.12 12.95 21.27
N ASP A 116 -4.06 12.26 21.94
CA ASP A 116 -3.78 11.03 22.71
C ASP A 116 -3.45 9.83 21.81
N ILE A 117 -3.78 9.93 20.53
CA ILE A 117 -3.65 8.83 19.58
C ILE A 117 -2.29 8.91 18.90
N PRO A 118 -1.33 8.03 19.24
CA PRO A 118 0.00 8.07 18.67
C PRO A 118 -0.02 7.72 17.18
N ARG A 119 0.87 8.36 16.42
CA ARG A 119 1.08 8.00 15.01
C ARG A 119 1.65 6.60 14.91
N ILE A 120 1.03 5.75 14.11
CA ILE A 120 1.56 4.43 13.83
C ILE A 120 2.70 4.57 12.81
N PRO A 121 3.92 4.09 13.12
CA PRO A 121 4.99 4.07 12.14
C PRO A 121 4.58 3.30 10.88
N GLN A 122 4.76 3.90 9.72
CA GLN A 122 4.51 3.22 8.47
C GLN A 122 5.59 2.17 8.23
N ARG A 123 5.18 0.90 8.22
CA ARG A 123 6.09 -0.18 7.86
C ARG A 123 6.16 -0.29 6.34
N LEU A 124 7.38 -0.36 5.83
CA LEU A 124 7.61 -0.67 4.43
C LEU A 124 7.16 -2.11 4.11
N PRO A 125 6.73 -2.37 2.87
CA PRO A 125 6.51 -3.73 2.39
C PRO A 125 7.72 -4.62 2.64
N ARG A 126 7.48 -5.87 2.96
CA ARG A 126 8.52 -6.88 3.19
C ARG A 126 8.35 -8.01 2.16
N PRO A 127 8.82 -7.80 0.92
CA PRO A 127 8.82 -8.87 -0.08
C PRO A 127 9.77 -9.99 0.39
N LEU A 128 9.58 -11.17 -0.17
CA LEU A 128 10.56 -12.25 -0.07
C LEU A 128 11.83 -11.85 -0.82
N THR A 129 12.98 -12.34 -0.38
CA THR A 129 14.19 -12.26 -1.21
C THR A 129 14.01 -13.14 -2.45
N ALA A 130 14.80 -12.90 -3.50
CA ALA A 130 14.73 -13.69 -4.72
C ALA A 130 14.95 -15.19 -4.44
N GLU A 131 15.88 -15.52 -3.54
CA GLU A 131 16.16 -16.90 -3.15
C GLU A 131 15.01 -17.53 -2.35
N GLN A 132 14.46 -16.80 -1.38
CA GLN A 132 13.30 -17.28 -0.61
C GLN A 132 12.10 -17.54 -1.52
N ASP A 133 11.83 -16.61 -2.44
CA ASP A 133 10.72 -16.74 -3.38
C ASP A 133 10.89 -17.95 -4.30
N ARG A 134 12.11 -18.16 -4.82
CA ARG A 134 12.45 -19.32 -5.66
C ARG A 134 12.23 -20.62 -4.91
N LEU A 135 12.79 -20.77 -3.70
CA LEU A 135 12.66 -21.96 -2.88
C LEU A 135 11.22 -22.29 -2.53
N ILE A 136 10.44 -21.27 -2.13
CA ILE A 136 9.01 -21.44 -1.82
C ILE A 136 8.22 -21.88 -3.04
N GLN A 137 8.42 -21.25 -4.20
CA GLN A 137 7.72 -21.63 -5.41
C GLN A 137 8.07 -23.07 -5.84
N GLN A 138 9.34 -23.46 -5.78
CA GLN A 138 9.76 -24.84 -6.08
C GLN A 138 9.09 -25.86 -5.14
N GLU A 139 9.05 -25.60 -3.85
CA GLU A 139 8.42 -26.50 -2.89
C GLU A 139 6.89 -26.55 -3.08
N LEU A 140 6.24 -25.42 -3.38
CA LEU A 140 4.81 -25.38 -3.70
C LEU A 140 4.51 -26.19 -4.98
N LEU A 141 5.33 -26.05 -6.02
CA LEU A 141 5.20 -26.84 -7.26
C LEU A 141 5.41 -28.35 -7.00
N ARG A 142 6.39 -28.70 -6.17
CA ARG A 142 6.66 -30.10 -5.78
C ARG A 142 5.49 -30.74 -5.03
N ARG A 143 4.87 -30.01 -4.10
CA ARG A 143 3.70 -30.49 -3.34
C ARG A 143 2.47 -30.64 -4.21
N ASN A 144 2.20 -29.68 -5.05
CA ASN A 144 1.11 -29.66 -6.03
C ASN A 144 -0.27 -30.07 -5.48
N ASP A 145 -0.51 -29.84 -4.19
CA ASP A 145 -1.80 -30.03 -3.53
C ASP A 145 -2.67 -28.74 -3.60
N LEU A 146 -3.90 -28.80 -3.11
CA LEU A 146 -4.82 -27.64 -3.16
C LEU A 146 -4.24 -26.40 -2.48
N PRO A 147 -3.71 -26.44 -1.23
CA PRO A 147 -3.09 -25.27 -0.61
C PRO A 147 -1.89 -24.72 -1.40
N ALA A 148 -1.05 -25.59 -1.96
CA ALA A 148 0.11 -25.17 -2.75
C ALA A 148 -0.33 -24.38 -3.99
N ASN A 149 -1.31 -24.87 -4.74
CA ASN A 149 -1.85 -24.19 -5.92
C ASN A 149 -2.53 -22.86 -5.56
N VAL A 150 -3.18 -22.76 -4.39
CA VAL A 150 -3.71 -21.49 -3.86
C VAL A 150 -2.59 -20.48 -3.63
N PHE A 151 -1.47 -20.89 -3.01
CA PHE A 151 -0.36 -19.96 -2.74
C PHE A 151 0.41 -19.56 -4.00
N LEU A 152 0.56 -20.45 -4.97
CA LEU A 152 1.07 -20.11 -6.30
C LEU A 152 0.16 -19.10 -6.99
N LEU A 153 -1.15 -19.29 -6.95
CA LEU A 153 -2.12 -18.33 -7.51
C LEU A 153 -2.00 -16.96 -6.83
N LEU A 154 -1.87 -16.90 -5.51
CA LEU A 154 -1.65 -15.65 -4.77
C LEU A 154 -0.34 -14.96 -5.18
N ARG A 155 0.74 -15.75 -5.37
CA ARG A 155 2.06 -15.23 -5.74
C ARG A 155 2.05 -14.62 -7.15
N HIS A 156 1.35 -15.24 -8.10
CA HIS A 156 1.35 -14.82 -9.51
C HIS A 156 0.26 -13.82 -9.88
N THR A 157 -0.69 -13.54 -8.99
CA THR A 157 -1.76 -12.56 -9.23
C THR A 157 -1.74 -11.38 -8.28
N GLY A 158 -0.97 -11.47 -7.20
CA GLY A 158 -0.92 -10.44 -6.15
C GLY A 158 -2.23 -10.23 -5.40
N MET A 159 -3.25 -11.08 -5.57
CA MET A 159 -4.52 -10.95 -4.85
C MET A 159 -4.37 -11.26 -3.36
N ARG A 160 -5.31 -10.77 -2.54
CA ARG A 160 -5.36 -11.10 -1.12
C ARG A 160 -5.93 -12.51 -0.92
N ILE A 161 -5.49 -13.21 0.13
CA ILE A 161 -6.04 -14.54 0.46
C ILE A 161 -7.56 -14.54 0.62
N GLY A 162 -8.13 -13.44 1.13
CA GLY A 162 -9.58 -13.28 1.24
C GLY A 162 -10.26 -13.09 -0.11
N GLU A 163 -9.61 -12.44 -1.08
CA GLU A 163 -10.10 -12.29 -2.46
C GLU A 163 -10.01 -13.64 -3.19
N CYS A 164 -8.91 -14.38 -3.02
CA CYS A 164 -8.77 -15.74 -3.57
C CYS A 164 -9.85 -16.68 -3.02
N ALA A 165 -10.15 -16.59 -1.72
CA ALA A 165 -11.24 -17.37 -1.14
C ALA A 165 -12.62 -16.98 -1.69
N ASP A 166 -12.81 -15.79 -2.27
CA ASP A 166 -14.06 -15.31 -2.88
C ASP A 166 -14.10 -15.51 -4.41
N LEU A 167 -13.13 -16.20 -5.00
CA LEU A 167 -13.16 -16.47 -6.43
C LEU A 167 -14.34 -17.39 -6.78
N SER A 168 -15.09 -16.98 -7.80
CA SER A 168 -16.08 -17.85 -8.42
C SER A 168 -15.40 -19.03 -9.13
N TYR A 169 -16.12 -20.15 -9.25
CA TYR A 169 -15.68 -21.28 -10.06
C TYR A 169 -15.33 -20.85 -11.50
N ASP A 170 -16.12 -19.90 -12.06
CA ASP A 170 -15.94 -19.36 -13.40
C ASP A 170 -15.15 -18.05 -13.44
N CYS A 171 -14.23 -17.85 -12.51
CA CYS A 171 -13.44 -16.60 -12.40
C CYS A 171 -12.49 -16.34 -13.58
N LEU A 172 -12.21 -17.33 -14.43
CA LEU A 172 -11.28 -17.21 -15.56
C LEU A 172 -12.03 -16.85 -16.83
N HIS A 173 -11.71 -15.68 -17.42
CA HIS A 173 -12.36 -15.15 -18.62
C HIS A 173 -11.36 -14.95 -19.76
N LYS A 174 -11.77 -15.31 -20.96
CA LYS A 174 -11.03 -15.01 -22.19
C LYS A 174 -11.33 -13.58 -22.62
N VAL A 175 -10.29 -12.76 -22.73
CA VAL A 175 -10.40 -11.32 -23.05
C VAL A 175 -9.95 -11.00 -24.49
N GLY A 176 -9.46 -12.01 -25.23
CA GLY A 176 -9.01 -11.90 -26.61
C GLY A 176 -8.62 -13.26 -27.14
N SER A 177 -7.97 -13.34 -28.33
CA SER A 177 -7.59 -14.62 -28.95
C SER A 177 -6.76 -15.50 -28.00
N ASP A 178 -5.71 -14.91 -27.36
CA ASP A 178 -4.79 -15.64 -26.45
C ASP A 178 -4.59 -14.94 -25.11
N ARG A 179 -5.49 -14.04 -24.75
CA ARG A 179 -5.41 -13.26 -23.50
C ARG A 179 -6.48 -13.71 -22.53
N TRP A 180 -6.06 -13.98 -21.30
CA TRP A 180 -6.92 -14.39 -20.21
C TRP A 180 -6.82 -13.41 -19.04
N ALA A 181 -7.89 -13.32 -18.29
CA ALA A 181 -7.93 -12.55 -17.05
C ALA A 181 -8.77 -13.28 -15.98
N ILE A 182 -8.40 -13.09 -14.73
CA ILE A 182 -9.19 -13.52 -13.58
C ILE A 182 -10.06 -12.38 -13.11
N HIS A 183 -11.35 -12.63 -13.02
CA HIS A 183 -12.30 -11.76 -12.34
C HIS A 183 -12.14 -11.90 -10.83
N VAL A 184 -11.61 -10.86 -10.19
CA VAL A 184 -11.45 -10.78 -8.73
C VAL A 184 -12.64 -10.00 -8.18
N PRO A 185 -13.53 -10.65 -7.39
CA PRO A 185 -14.75 -10.01 -6.91
C PRO A 185 -14.48 -8.95 -5.85
N LEU A 186 -15.52 -8.21 -5.48
CA LEU A 186 -15.48 -7.17 -4.47
C LEU A 186 -14.84 -7.65 -3.16
N GLY A 187 -13.64 -7.16 -2.89
CA GLY A 187 -12.91 -7.43 -1.65
C GLY A 187 -13.26 -6.43 -0.53
N LYS A 188 -12.42 -6.40 0.51
CA LYS A 188 -12.55 -5.48 1.66
C LYS A 188 -12.66 -4.01 1.24
N LEU A 189 -12.07 -3.62 0.12
CA LEU A 189 -12.08 -2.24 -0.41
C LEU A 189 -13.23 -1.98 -1.38
N LYS A 190 -14.14 -2.93 -1.55
CA LYS A 190 -15.29 -2.86 -2.49
C LYS A 190 -14.83 -2.51 -3.93
N THR A 191 -13.69 -3.05 -4.36
CA THR A 191 -13.17 -2.92 -5.72
C THR A 191 -13.18 -4.28 -6.38
N GLU A 192 -13.90 -4.36 -7.49
CA GLU A 192 -13.90 -5.47 -8.44
C GLU A 192 -12.89 -5.18 -9.54
N ARG A 193 -12.20 -6.19 -10.04
CA ARG A 193 -11.20 -5.99 -11.10
C ARG A 193 -10.92 -7.24 -11.92
N MET A 194 -10.50 -7.01 -13.15
CA MET A 194 -9.94 -8.05 -14.02
C MET A 194 -8.42 -8.01 -13.89
N VAL A 195 -7.81 -9.13 -13.51
CA VAL A 195 -6.35 -9.29 -13.41
C VAL A 195 -5.88 -10.11 -14.62
N PRO A 196 -5.11 -9.52 -15.56
CA PRO A 196 -4.52 -10.28 -16.66
C PRO A 196 -3.65 -11.42 -16.13
N VAL A 197 -3.71 -12.58 -16.80
CA VAL A 197 -2.97 -13.76 -16.38
C VAL A 197 -2.36 -14.48 -17.59
N ASP A 198 -1.26 -15.19 -17.33
CA ASP A 198 -0.57 -16.04 -18.29
C ASP A 198 -1.11 -17.48 -18.29
N SER A 199 -0.55 -18.31 -19.16
CA SER A 199 -0.92 -19.73 -19.28
C SER A 199 -0.68 -20.50 -17.99
N PHE A 200 0.37 -20.20 -17.24
CA PHE A 200 0.67 -20.87 -15.96
C PHE A 200 -0.44 -20.62 -14.93
N VAL A 201 -0.90 -19.38 -14.81
CA VAL A 201 -2.02 -19.07 -13.91
C VAL A 201 -3.31 -19.71 -14.38
N CYS A 202 -3.56 -19.81 -15.70
CA CYS A 202 -4.70 -20.57 -16.24
C CYS A 202 -4.63 -22.03 -15.80
N GLU A 203 -3.46 -22.68 -15.88
CA GLU A 203 -3.26 -24.05 -15.42
C GLU A 203 -3.53 -24.18 -13.92
N LEU A 204 -3.06 -23.24 -13.08
CA LEU A 204 -3.33 -23.26 -11.65
C LEU A 204 -4.85 -23.23 -11.36
N VAL A 205 -5.60 -22.41 -12.07
CA VAL A 205 -7.08 -22.37 -11.92
C VAL A 205 -7.70 -23.71 -12.35
N GLN A 206 -7.22 -24.33 -13.43
CA GLN A 206 -7.71 -25.66 -13.85
C GLN A 206 -7.40 -26.75 -12.81
N ARG A 207 -6.20 -26.74 -12.22
CA ARG A 207 -5.83 -27.65 -11.12
C ARG A 207 -6.74 -27.43 -9.90
N LEU A 208 -7.04 -26.19 -9.54
CA LEU A 208 -7.98 -25.88 -8.45
C LEU A 208 -9.39 -26.36 -8.76
N ARG A 209 -9.87 -26.21 -10.00
CA ARG A 209 -11.14 -26.79 -10.47
C ARG A 209 -11.14 -28.31 -10.39
N PHE A 210 -10.03 -28.95 -10.74
CA PHE A 210 -9.87 -30.40 -10.60
C PHE A 210 -9.99 -30.83 -9.13
N PHE A 211 -9.28 -30.19 -8.21
CA PHE A 211 -9.48 -30.47 -6.78
C PHE A 211 -10.91 -30.23 -6.32
N ARG A 212 -11.56 -29.19 -6.86
CA ARG A 212 -12.95 -28.85 -6.54
C ARG A 212 -13.95 -29.90 -7.03
N SER A 213 -13.64 -30.65 -8.09
CA SER A 213 -14.52 -31.72 -8.61
C SER A 213 -14.66 -32.90 -7.65
N PHE A 214 -13.71 -33.12 -6.75
CA PHE A 214 -13.78 -34.14 -5.69
C PHE A 214 -14.59 -33.69 -4.47
N ASP A 215 -14.99 -32.41 -4.44
CA ASP A 215 -15.72 -31.79 -3.34
C ASP A 215 -16.85 -30.89 -3.89
N PRO A 216 -17.87 -31.47 -4.49
CA PRO A 216 -18.91 -30.75 -5.22
C PRO A 216 -19.93 -30.11 -4.26
N LEU A 217 -19.61 -28.93 -3.74
CA LEU A 217 -20.57 -28.10 -3.02
C LEU A 217 -21.31 -27.17 -4.02
N PRO A 218 -22.61 -26.94 -3.85
CA PRO A 218 -23.41 -26.09 -4.74
C PRO A 218 -23.21 -24.59 -4.47
N ASP A 219 -22.02 -24.20 -3.97
CA ASP A 219 -21.74 -22.83 -3.50
C ASP A 219 -21.14 -21.92 -4.58
N GLY A 220 -20.82 -22.44 -5.77
CA GLY A 220 -20.31 -21.68 -6.92
C GLY A 220 -18.90 -21.10 -6.73
N TRP A 221 -18.21 -21.43 -5.63
CA TRP A 221 -16.86 -20.94 -5.35
C TRP A 221 -15.78 -21.88 -5.90
N LEU A 222 -14.63 -21.30 -6.31
CA LEU A 222 -13.48 -22.07 -6.76
C LEU A 222 -12.90 -22.93 -5.63
N LEU A 223 -12.92 -22.43 -4.40
CA LEU A 223 -12.47 -23.15 -3.21
C LEU A 223 -13.65 -23.51 -2.32
N ALA A 224 -13.80 -24.79 -1.98
CA ALA A 224 -14.88 -25.28 -1.13
C ALA A 224 -14.86 -24.64 0.28
N ARG A 225 -16.02 -24.24 0.78
CA ARG A 225 -16.18 -23.49 2.04
C ARG A 225 -17.09 -24.23 3.02
N HIS A 226 -16.77 -25.46 3.41
CA HIS A 226 -17.59 -26.28 4.32
C HIS A 226 -17.99 -25.60 5.63
N SER A 227 -17.08 -24.81 6.21
CA SER A 227 -17.30 -24.12 7.50
C SER A 227 -17.11 -22.61 7.34
N GLY A 228 -17.33 -22.07 6.13
CA GLY A 228 -17.21 -20.67 5.81
C GLY A 228 -15.79 -20.18 5.50
N LYS A 229 -15.72 -18.99 4.91
CA LYS A 229 -14.49 -18.34 4.43
C LYS A 229 -13.40 -18.20 5.49
N GLN A 230 -13.76 -17.80 6.72
CA GLN A 230 -12.78 -17.59 7.80
C GLN A 230 -12.08 -18.87 8.22
N THR A 231 -12.83 -19.98 8.23
CA THR A 231 -12.27 -21.31 8.55
C THR A 231 -11.31 -21.78 7.46
N LEU A 232 -11.67 -21.61 6.18
CA LEU A 232 -10.79 -21.89 5.04
C LEU A 232 -9.47 -21.12 5.18
N MET A 233 -9.53 -19.81 5.39
CA MET A 233 -8.32 -18.98 5.55
C MET A 233 -7.49 -19.36 6.79
N LYS A 234 -8.13 -19.79 7.90
CA LYS A 234 -7.40 -20.28 9.09
C LYS A 234 -6.66 -21.58 8.81
N ARG A 235 -7.22 -22.47 7.98
CA ARG A 235 -6.58 -23.74 7.57
C ARG A 235 -5.42 -23.52 6.60
N LEU A 236 -5.52 -22.56 5.68
CA LEU A 236 -4.48 -22.26 4.71
C LEU A 236 -3.23 -21.61 5.32
N ARG A 237 -3.40 -20.70 6.30
CA ARG A 237 -2.28 -19.90 6.84
C ARG A 237 -1.09 -20.72 7.41
N PRO A 238 -1.29 -21.78 8.20
CA PRO A 238 -0.17 -22.59 8.72
C PRO A 238 0.64 -23.25 7.60
N TYR A 239 -0.03 -23.69 6.54
CA TYR A 239 0.61 -24.39 5.42
C TYR A 239 1.80 -23.62 4.81
N LEU A 240 1.69 -22.30 4.66
CA LEU A 240 2.80 -21.50 4.13
C LEU A 240 4.00 -21.45 5.09
N SER A 241 3.75 -21.52 6.41
CA SER A 241 4.82 -21.64 7.41
C SER A 241 5.50 -23.01 7.34
N ASP A 242 4.72 -24.07 7.10
CA ASP A 242 5.26 -25.42 6.93
C ASP A 242 6.10 -25.55 5.65
N VAL A 243 5.66 -24.92 4.55
CA VAL A 243 6.45 -24.81 3.31
C VAL A 243 7.77 -24.08 3.58
N ALA A 244 7.73 -22.94 4.27
CA ALA A 244 8.93 -22.18 4.60
C ALA A 244 9.92 -22.98 5.45
N ALA A 245 9.44 -23.70 6.47
CA ALA A 245 10.25 -24.56 7.30
C ALA A 245 10.89 -25.71 6.51
N ALA A 246 10.15 -26.33 5.58
CA ALA A 246 10.64 -27.43 4.73
C ALA A 246 11.81 -27.01 3.83
N VAL A 247 11.90 -25.73 3.45
CA VAL A 247 13.00 -25.17 2.65
C VAL A 247 14.04 -24.41 3.48
N GLY A 248 14.06 -24.60 4.80
CA GLY A 248 15.08 -24.03 5.70
C GLY A 248 14.90 -22.54 6.00
N ILE A 249 13.74 -21.96 5.73
CA ILE A 249 13.46 -20.54 6.06
C ILE A 249 12.92 -20.46 7.49
N SER A 250 13.74 -19.91 8.40
CA SER A 250 13.39 -19.77 9.83
C SER A 250 12.42 -18.63 10.13
N THR A 251 12.30 -17.65 9.22
CA THR A 251 11.40 -16.51 9.42
C THR A 251 9.96 -16.89 9.04
N ARG A 252 9.01 -16.42 9.87
CA ARG A 252 7.60 -16.66 9.58
C ARG A 252 7.19 -15.94 8.30
N ILE A 253 6.72 -16.69 7.32
CA ILE A 253 6.15 -16.18 6.08
C ILE A 253 4.62 -16.15 6.16
N VAL A 254 4.04 -15.06 5.67
CA VAL A 254 2.59 -14.85 5.65
C VAL A 254 2.10 -14.56 4.23
N PRO A 255 0.84 -14.92 3.89
CA PRO A 255 0.30 -14.74 2.53
C PRO A 255 0.45 -13.33 1.97
N HIS A 256 0.45 -12.31 2.84
CA HIS A 256 0.61 -10.92 2.41
C HIS A 256 2.01 -10.61 1.86
N GLN A 257 3.04 -11.37 2.26
CA GLN A 257 4.39 -11.23 1.70
C GLN A 257 4.47 -11.70 0.25
N LEU A 258 3.70 -12.73 -0.15
CA LEU A 258 3.60 -13.15 -1.55
C LEU A 258 3.07 -12.00 -2.43
N ARG A 259 2.06 -11.28 -1.94
CA ARG A 259 1.54 -10.08 -2.61
C ARG A 259 2.56 -8.94 -2.62
N HIS A 260 3.34 -8.75 -1.55
CA HIS A 260 4.43 -7.77 -1.54
C HIS A 260 5.50 -8.13 -2.57
N THR A 261 5.84 -9.40 -2.70
CA THR A 261 6.80 -9.91 -3.70
C THR A 261 6.30 -9.66 -5.12
N TYR A 262 5.05 -10.03 -5.43
CA TYR A 262 4.42 -9.73 -6.71
C TYR A 262 4.44 -8.22 -7.04
N ALA A 263 4.01 -7.39 -6.08
CA ALA A 263 3.96 -5.95 -6.30
C ALA A 263 5.35 -5.34 -6.55
N SER A 264 6.37 -5.77 -5.80
CA SER A 264 7.75 -5.32 -5.98
C SER A 264 8.35 -5.79 -7.31
N GLU A 265 7.99 -7.01 -7.75
CA GLU A 265 8.38 -7.54 -9.06
C GLU A 265 7.75 -6.72 -10.20
N MET A 266 6.46 -6.42 -10.12
CA MET A 266 5.77 -5.59 -11.12
C MET A 266 6.37 -4.17 -11.21
N VAL A 267 6.73 -3.55 -10.07
CA VAL A 267 7.45 -2.26 -10.06
C VAL A 267 8.79 -2.39 -10.78
N ARG A 268 9.59 -3.41 -10.45
CA ARG A 268 10.89 -3.65 -11.12
C ARG A 268 10.76 -3.94 -12.61
N ALA A 269 9.66 -4.58 -13.01
CA ALA A 269 9.33 -4.81 -14.41
C ALA A 269 8.84 -3.54 -15.15
N GLY A 270 8.72 -2.40 -14.46
CA GLY A 270 8.33 -1.12 -15.07
C GLY A 270 6.82 -0.94 -15.24
N VAL A 271 6.00 -1.70 -14.52
CA VAL A 271 4.55 -1.49 -14.52
C VAL A 271 4.23 -0.13 -13.91
N SER A 272 3.44 0.68 -14.61
CA SER A 272 3.07 2.03 -14.14
C SER A 272 2.28 1.99 -12.83
N LEU A 273 2.40 3.04 -12.01
CA LEU A 273 1.70 3.15 -10.74
C LEU A 273 0.17 2.95 -10.88
N PRO A 274 -0.53 3.58 -11.84
CA PRO A 274 -1.96 3.36 -12.05
C PRO A 274 -2.31 1.90 -12.39
N ALA A 275 -1.50 1.26 -13.26
CA ALA A 275 -1.70 -0.14 -13.61
C ALA A 275 -1.50 -1.05 -12.40
N LEU A 276 -0.46 -0.82 -11.58
CA LEU A 276 -0.21 -1.57 -10.36
C LEU A 276 -1.33 -1.37 -9.32
N MET A 277 -1.85 -0.15 -9.19
CA MET A 277 -3.02 0.13 -8.34
C MET A 277 -4.22 -0.74 -8.78
N THR A 278 -4.49 -0.80 -10.07
CA THR A 278 -5.57 -1.62 -10.64
C THR A 278 -5.34 -3.11 -10.38
N LEU A 279 -4.13 -3.63 -10.68
CA LEU A 279 -3.77 -5.04 -10.44
C LEU A 279 -3.96 -5.45 -8.99
N LEU A 280 -3.55 -4.58 -8.06
CA LEU A 280 -3.65 -4.84 -6.63
C LEU A 280 -5.04 -4.48 -6.03
N GLY A 281 -5.89 -3.75 -6.74
CA GLY A 281 -7.14 -3.22 -6.21
C GLY A 281 -6.90 -2.24 -5.06
N HIS A 282 -5.99 -1.28 -5.23
CA HIS A 282 -5.74 -0.20 -4.30
C HIS A 282 -6.54 1.03 -4.68
N VAL A 283 -7.32 1.56 -3.73
CA VAL A 283 -8.13 2.78 -3.91
C VAL A 283 -7.28 4.03 -3.71
N LYS A 284 -6.26 3.96 -2.85
CA LYS A 284 -5.39 5.09 -2.51
C LYS A 284 -3.98 4.87 -3.03
N ALA A 285 -3.41 5.89 -3.66
CA ALA A 285 -2.06 5.84 -4.22
C ALA A 285 -0.98 5.54 -3.15
N GLU A 286 -1.16 6.03 -1.91
CA GLU A 286 -0.21 5.80 -0.82
C GLU A 286 -0.03 4.31 -0.51
N MET A 287 -1.05 3.49 -0.78
CA MET A 287 -0.95 2.03 -0.59
C MET A 287 0.03 1.39 -1.57
N THR A 288 0.16 1.95 -2.78
CA THR A 288 1.02 1.43 -3.85
C THR A 288 2.39 2.11 -3.85
N MET A 289 2.47 3.41 -3.50
CA MET A 289 3.72 4.16 -3.42
C MET A 289 4.77 3.51 -2.51
N LYS A 290 4.34 2.77 -1.49
CA LYS A 290 5.25 2.02 -0.60
C LYS A 290 6.13 1.01 -1.34
N TYR A 291 5.66 0.45 -2.45
CA TYR A 291 6.44 -0.49 -3.27
C TYR A 291 7.47 0.24 -4.13
N VAL A 292 7.12 1.42 -4.62
CA VAL A 292 8.04 2.29 -5.38
C VAL A 292 9.19 2.75 -4.47
N LEU A 293 8.90 3.11 -3.22
CA LEU A 293 9.92 3.52 -2.25
C LEU A 293 10.91 2.40 -1.90
N VAL A 294 10.47 1.14 -1.94
CA VAL A 294 11.33 -0.03 -1.68
C VAL A 294 12.19 -0.39 -2.90
N ALA A 295 11.70 -0.09 -4.10
CA ALA A 295 12.39 -0.32 -5.36
C ALA A 295 13.41 0.79 -5.72
N GLY A 296 13.80 1.63 -4.77
CA GLY A 296 14.58 2.86 -4.96
C GLY A 296 15.97 2.72 -5.63
N GLU A 297 16.45 1.50 -5.91
CA GLU A 297 17.60 1.26 -6.79
C GLU A 297 17.31 1.55 -8.28
N ASP A 298 16.04 1.76 -8.64
CA ASP A 298 15.58 1.93 -10.00
C ASP A 298 15.48 3.40 -10.47
N LEU A 299 15.68 4.39 -9.61
CA LEU A 299 15.54 5.80 -10.03
C LEU A 299 16.51 6.18 -11.15
N GLN A 300 17.74 5.71 -11.09
CA GLN A 300 18.71 5.93 -12.17
C GLN A 300 18.28 5.21 -13.45
N ARG A 301 17.80 3.96 -13.34
CA ARG A 301 17.32 3.20 -14.48
C ARG A 301 16.10 3.86 -15.12
N GLU A 302 15.13 4.28 -14.33
CA GLU A 302 13.95 5.00 -14.82
C GLU A 302 14.33 6.35 -15.48
N PHE A 303 15.26 7.07 -14.88
CA PHE A 303 15.79 8.29 -15.47
C PHE A 303 16.41 8.03 -16.84
N HIS A 304 17.26 6.99 -16.97
CA HIS A 304 17.86 6.61 -18.25
C HIS A 304 16.82 6.14 -19.25
N LEU A 305 15.83 5.33 -18.84
CA LEU A 305 14.73 4.90 -19.70
C LEU A 305 13.86 6.06 -20.18
N ALA A 306 13.56 7.02 -19.30
CA ALA A 306 12.82 8.22 -19.66
C ALA A 306 13.61 9.06 -20.69
N ARG A 307 14.93 9.18 -20.52
CA ARG A 307 15.81 9.92 -21.44
C ARG A 307 16.05 9.18 -22.76
N SER A 308 15.98 7.86 -22.79
CA SER A 308 16.11 7.07 -24.02
C SER A 308 14.84 7.01 -24.89
N ARG A 309 13.68 7.49 -24.36
CA ARG A 309 12.43 7.60 -25.12
C ARG A 309 12.32 8.98 -25.80
N PRO A 310 12.69 9.14 -27.09
CA PRO A 310 12.84 10.46 -27.74
C PRO A 310 11.51 11.20 -27.96
N ARG A 311 10.36 10.59 -27.73
CA ARG A 311 9.06 11.14 -28.17
C ARG A 311 8.45 12.22 -27.28
N HIS A 312 8.96 12.47 -26.07
CA HIS A 312 8.32 13.38 -25.09
C HIS A 312 9.25 14.41 -24.44
N LEU A 313 10.52 14.38 -24.74
CA LEU A 313 11.44 15.44 -24.33
C LEU A 313 11.68 16.32 -25.54
N ALA A 314 11.49 17.64 -25.39
CA ALA A 314 11.91 18.59 -26.38
C ALA A 314 13.36 18.28 -26.77
N PRO A 315 13.70 18.29 -28.08
CA PRO A 315 15.06 18.04 -28.51
C PRO A 315 15.98 18.97 -27.71
N GLN A 316 16.99 18.39 -27.05
CA GLN A 316 18.00 19.23 -26.40
C GLN A 316 18.59 20.14 -27.45
N PRO A 317 18.69 21.45 -27.22
CA PRO A 317 19.39 22.33 -28.10
C PRO A 317 20.80 21.73 -28.24
N LYS A 318 21.16 21.35 -29.46
CA LYS A 318 22.52 20.88 -29.75
C LYS A 318 23.46 22.01 -29.31
N ALA A 319 24.33 21.73 -28.37
CA ALA A 319 25.39 22.66 -28.05
C ALA A 319 26.12 22.96 -29.36
N PRO A 320 26.33 24.21 -29.72
CA PRO A 320 27.06 24.54 -30.95
C PRO A 320 28.43 23.87 -30.87
N THR A 321 28.70 22.99 -31.81
CA THR A 321 30.01 22.31 -31.91
C THR A 321 31.01 23.34 -32.41
N ILE A 322 31.99 23.69 -31.59
CA ILE A 322 33.12 24.51 -32.04
C ILE A 322 33.98 23.60 -32.93
N SER A 323 33.75 23.65 -34.23
CA SER A 323 34.74 23.15 -35.18
C SER A 323 35.85 24.21 -35.27
N PRO A 324 37.12 23.83 -35.12
CA PRO A 324 38.23 24.76 -35.36
C PRO A 324 38.33 25.01 -36.86
N ARG A 325 37.42 25.76 -37.43
CA ARG A 325 37.51 26.27 -38.79
C ARG A 325 38.43 27.49 -38.79
N ALA A 326 39.50 27.44 -39.56
CA ALA A 326 40.35 28.61 -39.79
C ALA A 326 39.58 29.60 -40.67
N GLY A 327 39.53 30.87 -40.22
CA GLY A 327 38.90 31.95 -41.00
C GLY A 327 37.71 32.63 -40.32
N LEU A 328 37.03 33.50 -41.02
CA LEU A 328 35.92 34.30 -40.53
C LEU A 328 34.73 33.46 -40.02
N GLU A 329 34.48 32.31 -40.65
CA GLU A 329 33.44 31.37 -40.20
C GLU A 329 33.70 30.84 -38.79
N GLY A 330 34.95 30.50 -38.47
CA GLY A 330 35.31 30.05 -37.12
C GLY A 330 35.16 31.16 -36.04
N VAL A 331 35.36 32.41 -36.45
CA VAL A 331 35.10 33.56 -35.57
C VAL A 331 33.60 33.74 -35.31
N VAL A 332 32.77 33.62 -36.37
CA VAL A 332 31.30 33.69 -36.23
C VAL A 332 30.76 32.58 -35.36
N ASP A 333 31.23 31.33 -35.56
CA ASP A 333 30.84 30.18 -34.72
C ASP A 333 31.23 30.38 -33.24
N SER A 334 32.42 30.91 -32.99
CA SER A 334 32.90 31.20 -31.63
C SER A 334 32.07 32.28 -30.94
N LEU A 335 31.68 33.32 -31.67
CA LEU A 335 30.81 34.39 -31.16
C LEU A 335 29.39 33.90 -30.87
N HIS A 336 28.83 33.02 -31.71
CA HIS A 336 27.55 32.37 -31.41
C HIS A 336 27.61 31.47 -30.18
N PHE A 337 28.71 30.71 -30.02
CA PHE A 337 28.91 29.91 -28.81
C PHE A 337 28.98 30.77 -27.55
N ALA A 338 29.74 31.88 -27.61
CA ALA A 338 29.86 32.82 -26.48
C ALA A 338 28.49 33.45 -26.13
N GLN A 339 27.69 33.82 -27.15
CA GLN A 339 26.35 34.33 -26.95
C GLN A 339 25.43 33.30 -26.29
N HIS A 340 25.49 32.05 -26.73
CA HIS A 340 24.73 30.97 -26.14
C HIS A 340 25.14 30.69 -24.66
N ALA A 341 26.44 30.69 -24.38
CA ALA A 341 26.96 30.49 -23.01
C ALA A 341 26.51 31.60 -22.07
N ILE A 342 26.55 32.85 -22.53
CA ILE A 342 26.07 34.00 -21.74
C ILE A 342 24.56 33.88 -21.47
N GLU A 343 23.76 33.49 -22.46
CA GLU A 343 22.32 33.32 -22.27
C GLU A 343 22.00 32.19 -21.28
N MET A 344 22.71 31.04 -21.35
CA MET A 344 22.56 29.94 -20.41
C MET A 344 22.92 30.38 -18.97
N PHE A 345 24.02 31.10 -18.81
CA PHE A 345 24.44 31.60 -17.51
C PHE A 345 23.47 32.66 -16.95
N ARG A 346 22.96 33.55 -17.81
CA ARG A 346 21.94 34.53 -17.48
C ARG A 346 20.68 33.91 -16.91
N ARG A 347 20.22 32.77 -17.47
CA ARG A 347 19.03 32.05 -17.00
C ARG A 347 19.21 31.41 -15.61
N SER A 348 20.45 31.15 -15.21
CA SER A 348 20.76 30.57 -13.89
C SER A 348 20.88 31.63 -12.77
N LEU A 349 20.88 32.92 -13.11
CA LEU A 349 21.05 33.99 -12.14
C LEU A 349 19.70 34.64 -11.78
N PRO A 350 19.48 35.00 -10.48
CA PRO A 350 18.36 35.81 -10.05
C PRO A 350 18.44 37.24 -10.64
N ASP A 351 17.33 37.94 -10.67
CA ASP A 351 17.29 39.34 -11.13
C ASP A 351 18.15 40.23 -10.22
N GLY A 352 19.06 40.98 -10.85
CA GLY A 352 20.00 41.83 -10.13
C GLY A 352 21.16 42.35 -10.98
N PRO A 353 22.10 43.12 -10.37
CA PRO A 353 23.24 43.73 -11.09
C PRO A 353 24.07 42.78 -11.94
N PRO A 354 24.34 41.52 -11.53
CA PRO A 354 25.07 40.57 -12.36
C PRO A 354 24.32 40.20 -13.68
N ARG A 355 23.00 40.08 -13.64
CA ARG A 355 22.17 39.77 -14.81
C ARG A 355 22.14 40.93 -15.77
N HIS A 356 22.04 42.18 -15.33
CA HIS A 356 22.12 43.36 -16.15
C HIS A 356 23.47 43.49 -16.88
N ARG A 357 24.58 43.11 -16.23
CA ARG A 357 25.90 43.08 -16.89
C ARG A 357 25.97 42.05 -18.01
N LEU A 358 25.33 40.87 -17.84
CA LEU A 358 25.25 39.85 -18.87
C LEU A 358 24.37 40.31 -20.02
N ASP A 359 23.28 41.04 -19.79
CA ASP A 359 22.44 41.64 -20.82
C ASP A 359 23.26 42.64 -21.68
N GLN A 360 24.08 43.49 -21.04
CA GLN A 360 24.97 44.40 -21.73
C GLN A 360 26.02 43.67 -22.58
N LEU A 361 26.61 42.56 -22.05
CA LEU A 361 27.56 41.73 -22.80
C LEU A 361 26.90 41.02 -23.99
N SER A 362 25.71 40.48 -23.80
CA SER A 362 24.91 39.85 -24.88
C SER A 362 24.61 40.83 -25.98
N ASN A 363 24.19 42.06 -25.66
CA ASN A 363 23.95 43.11 -26.67
C ASN A 363 25.23 43.52 -27.41
N ARG A 364 26.37 43.59 -26.73
CA ARG A 364 27.65 43.85 -27.39
C ARG A 364 28.07 42.75 -28.37
N LEU A 365 27.91 41.48 -27.97
CA LEU A 365 28.16 40.33 -28.82
C LEU A 365 27.26 40.32 -30.05
N THR A 366 25.99 40.64 -29.92
CA THR A 366 25.05 40.76 -31.03
C THR A 366 25.50 41.83 -32.03
N LYS A 367 26.02 42.97 -31.54
CA LYS A 367 26.56 44.03 -32.37
C LYS A 367 27.82 43.56 -33.13
N ILE A 368 28.77 42.91 -32.44
CA ILE A 368 29.99 42.34 -33.04
C ILE A 368 29.63 41.32 -34.12
N LEU A 369 28.68 40.41 -33.87
CA LEU A 369 28.21 39.44 -34.85
C LEU A 369 27.62 40.12 -36.08
N SER A 370 26.88 41.21 -35.94
CA SER A 370 26.32 41.96 -37.07
C SER A 370 27.43 42.66 -37.91
N GLU A 371 28.46 43.13 -37.25
CA GLU A 371 29.60 43.76 -37.89
C GLU A 371 30.46 42.70 -38.61
N THR A 372 30.69 41.55 -37.98
CA THR A 372 31.46 40.43 -38.59
C THR A 372 30.78 39.87 -39.83
N ARG A 373 29.44 39.80 -39.87
CA ARG A 373 28.67 39.39 -41.05
C ARG A 373 28.79 40.37 -42.23
N LYS A 374 29.04 41.66 -41.97
CA LYS A 374 29.26 42.67 -43.04
C LYS A 374 30.62 42.51 -43.71
N LEU A 375 31.58 41.86 -43.05
CA LEU A 375 32.92 41.62 -43.63
C LEU A 375 32.94 40.48 -44.66
N ASN A 376 31.94 39.61 -44.68
CA ASN A 376 31.73 38.61 -45.70
C ASN A 376 30.23 38.38 -45.92
N PRO A 377 29.61 39.01 -46.93
CA PRO A 377 28.16 38.90 -47.18
C PRO A 377 27.70 37.53 -47.68
N ALA A 378 28.61 36.55 -47.86
CA ALA A 378 28.33 35.19 -48.33
C ALA A 378 28.26 34.17 -47.17
N VAL A 379 28.32 34.60 -45.87
CA VAL A 379 28.19 33.73 -44.68
C VAL A 379 26.99 34.08 -43.85
#